data_9a88292e6043ff2c133b31b3c1fe5380
#
_entry.id   9a88292e6043ff2c133b31b3c1fe5380
#
_cell.length_a   1.000
_cell.length_b   1.000
_cell.length_c   1.000
_cell.angle_alpha   90.00
_cell.angle_beta   90.00
_cell.angle_gamma   90.00
#
_symmetry.space_group_name_H-M   'P 1'
#
loop_
_entity.id
_entity.type
_entity.pdbx_description
1 polymer ?
#
loop_
_entity_poly.entity_id
_entity_poly.type
_entity_poly.pdbx_seq_one_letter_code
_entity_poly.pdbx_strand_id
1 'polypeptide(L)'
;MAVTVDGRTDIEKLTELLSEPEQQHLEFKEIVDLSKNEGRIKFVKDVVSMSNRPPGGYILIGVDDSGKPVIPQGTFDQNARKLFDGARLNDLIRKYTEGPVHVTSQFHTIGNHEIVLIYTHHNESGLPVPMSSLGQYFDEHKRPTTIFREGDVCIRSGAQNVPLRWSHWGELLREHDQRIRDDARKDIESLVAEVAKSLRSPDGRSNVPLSIEMSDDTFVEALLTNIELSGDTRIRYFLYQLSGFATDKERYVEALNKATIIAVQALFLGKIDIADLTITRLFDAYKQLEPRDPAMQLAIIVRCYIIGAASVRCEAWSTISNLVLRPYPPKIDDSTYVYASWIRHGQVEASRAELFPSNDHQSLMIPPARLLTIERSAMHPDIPNETLANTEAIPEDDLILNSLCQFDILYCAIVATDKTHRGGAYPASSAFKQGRAYPILTRLIDDESMRHQLFPGKSDLQVAAALNEAINSAQQQSFQTSNGWWWGDHPGVQKFIGENRSE
;
A
#
# COMPACT_ATOMS: atom_id res chain seq x y z
N MET A 1 0.64 21.72 -35.59
CA MET A 1 1.51 21.57 -34.39
C MET A 1 0.94 20.45 -33.52
N ALA A 2 1.71 19.88 -32.58
CA ALA A 2 1.11 18.92 -31.67
C ALA A 2 0.22 19.65 -30.66
N VAL A 3 -0.96 19.12 -30.37
CA VAL A 3 -1.87 19.65 -29.34
C VAL A 3 -1.21 19.61 -27.98
N THR A 4 -1.19 20.74 -27.30
CA THR A 4 -0.76 20.80 -25.90
C THR A 4 -1.86 20.26 -25.01
N VAL A 5 -1.62 19.16 -24.30
CA VAL A 5 -2.58 18.56 -23.35
C VAL A 5 -2.25 19.08 -21.96
N ASP A 6 -3.00 20.07 -21.49
CA ASP A 6 -2.79 20.80 -20.23
C ASP A 6 -3.97 20.69 -19.24
N GLY A 7 -5.05 19.98 -19.65
CA GLY A 7 -6.24 19.75 -18.84
C GLY A 7 -7.22 20.92 -18.76
N ARG A 8 -6.93 22.07 -19.39
CA ARG A 8 -7.87 23.19 -19.43
C ARG A 8 -9.07 22.88 -20.31
N THR A 9 -10.23 23.33 -19.88
CA THR A 9 -11.49 23.20 -20.63
C THR A 9 -12.19 24.55 -20.85
N ASP A 10 -11.49 25.68 -20.72
CA ASP A 10 -11.99 27.02 -20.94
C ASP A 10 -12.17 27.32 -22.43
N ILE A 11 -12.78 28.50 -22.71
CA ILE A 11 -13.07 28.93 -24.08
C ILE A 11 -11.81 29.23 -24.92
N GLU A 12 -10.73 29.64 -24.26
CA GLU A 12 -9.44 29.89 -24.89
C GLU A 12 -8.84 28.58 -25.38
N LYS A 13 -8.90 27.55 -24.57
CA LYS A 13 -8.47 26.21 -24.96
C LYS A 13 -9.31 25.61 -26.08
N LEU A 14 -10.63 25.79 -26.03
CA LEU A 14 -11.49 25.38 -27.14
C LEU A 14 -11.07 26.04 -28.45
N THR A 15 -10.80 27.35 -28.42
CA THR A 15 -10.39 28.11 -29.63
C THR A 15 -9.05 27.62 -30.18
N GLU A 16 -8.10 27.29 -29.30
CA GLU A 16 -6.83 26.67 -29.66
C GLU A 16 -7.06 25.31 -30.36
N LEU A 17 -7.88 24.44 -29.78
CA LEU A 17 -8.15 23.09 -30.29
C LEU A 17 -8.87 23.10 -31.64
N LEU A 18 -9.78 24.04 -31.88
CA LEU A 18 -10.49 24.19 -33.17
C LEU A 18 -9.58 24.63 -34.32
N SER A 19 -8.38 25.14 -34.03
CA SER A 19 -7.39 25.50 -35.03
C SER A 19 -6.49 24.37 -35.48
N GLU A 20 -6.53 23.23 -34.76
CA GLU A 20 -5.68 22.05 -34.99
C GLU A 20 -6.49 20.94 -35.70
N PRO A 21 -5.86 20.09 -36.51
CA PRO A 21 -6.52 18.92 -37.10
C PRO A 21 -6.64 17.78 -36.04
N GLU A 22 -7.57 16.85 -36.31
CA GLU A 22 -7.64 15.62 -35.53
C GLU A 22 -6.30 14.91 -35.47
N GLN A 23 -5.94 14.45 -34.28
CA GLN A 23 -4.66 13.80 -34.02
C GLN A 23 -4.76 12.88 -32.78
N GLN A 24 -3.65 12.33 -32.36
CA GLN A 24 -3.61 11.36 -31.26
C GLN A 24 -4.28 11.83 -29.97
N HIS A 25 -4.23 13.13 -29.68
CA HIS A 25 -4.75 13.73 -28.45
C HIS A 25 -5.93 14.67 -28.68
N LEU A 26 -6.51 14.63 -29.88
CA LEU A 26 -7.66 15.46 -30.27
C LEU A 26 -8.60 14.66 -31.16
N GLU A 27 -9.86 14.59 -30.77
CA GLU A 27 -10.94 13.91 -31.50
C GLU A 27 -12.09 14.87 -31.73
N PHE A 28 -12.63 14.92 -32.97
CA PHE A 28 -13.83 15.67 -33.32
C PHE A 28 -15.01 14.70 -33.49
N LYS A 29 -16.19 15.14 -33.08
CA LYS A 29 -17.45 14.42 -33.26
C LYS A 29 -18.56 15.41 -33.62
N GLU A 30 -19.19 15.22 -34.75
CA GLU A 30 -20.33 16.05 -35.11
C GLU A 30 -21.48 15.90 -34.13
N ILE A 31 -21.85 14.66 -33.81
CA ILE A 31 -22.91 14.30 -32.86
C ILE A 31 -22.57 13.05 -32.09
N VAL A 32 -22.88 13.05 -30.79
CA VAL A 32 -22.86 11.87 -29.93
C VAL A 32 -24.19 11.77 -29.19
N ASP A 33 -24.98 10.76 -29.51
CA ASP A 33 -26.28 10.52 -28.86
C ASP A 33 -26.09 9.55 -27.63
N LEU A 34 -25.85 10.13 -26.47
CA LEU A 34 -25.72 9.37 -25.21
C LEU A 34 -27.06 8.84 -24.66
N SER A 35 -28.20 9.16 -25.28
CA SER A 35 -29.47 8.52 -24.93
C SER A 35 -29.55 7.08 -25.43
N LYS A 36 -28.87 6.79 -26.55
CA LYS A 36 -28.79 5.48 -27.17
C LYS A 36 -27.59 4.66 -26.67
N ASN A 37 -27.77 3.34 -26.60
CA ASN A 37 -26.72 2.43 -26.15
C ASN A 37 -25.51 2.42 -27.12
N GLU A 38 -25.76 2.55 -28.42
CA GLU A 38 -24.71 2.69 -29.43
C GLU A 38 -23.78 3.87 -29.15
N GLY A 39 -24.34 5.07 -28.95
CA GLY A 39 -23.57 6.27 -28.69
C GLY A 39 -22.77 6.17 -27.38
N ARG A 40 -23.37 5.59 -26.34
CA ARG A 40 -22.69 5.36 -25.04
C ARG A 40 -21.47 4.46 -25.18
N ILE A 41 -21.63 3.31 -25.85
CA ILE A 41 -20.57 2.31 -25.99
C ILE A 41 -19.42 2.85 -26.86
N LYS A 42 -19.73 3.51 -27.97
CA LYS A 42 -18.72 4.14 -28.82
C LYS A 42 -17.97 5.24 -28.07
N PHE A 43 -18.69 6.12 -27.36
CA PHE A 43 -18.09 7.16 -26.54
C PHE A 43 -17.15 6.60 -25.46
N VAL A 44 -17.57 5.57 -24.74
CA VAL A 44 -16.71 4.92 -23.74
C VAL A 44 -15.42 4.38 -24.37
N LYS A 45 -15.49 3.75 -25.54
CA LYS A 45 -14.31 3.29 -26.26
C LYS A 45 -13.37 4.44 -26.62
N ASP A 46 -13.91 5.56 -27.12
CA ASP A 46 -13.11 6.73 -27.48
C ASP A 46 -12.38 7.29 -26.26
N VAL A 47 -13.09 7.48 -25.13
CA VAL A 47 -12.52 7.96 -23.87
C VAL A 47 -11.45 7.02 -23.32
N VAL A 48 -11.74 5.71 -23.23
CA VAL A 48 -10.78 4.75 -22.68
C VAL A 48 -9.53 4.66 -23.55
N SER A 49 -9.71 4.65 -24.90
CA SER A 49 -8.57 4.63 -25.82
C SER A 49 -7.67 5.84 -25.70
N MET A 50 -8.24 7.02 -25.42
CA MET A 50 -7.52 8.27 -25.23
C MET A 50 -6.86 8.32 -23.84
N SER A 51 -7.55 7.86 -22.78
CA SER A 51 -6.99 7.75 -21.43
C SER A 51 -5.80 6.79 -21.36
N ASN A 52 -5.83 5.73 -22.15
CA ASN A 52 -4.75 4.74 -22.25
C ASN A 52 -3.51 5.24 -23.01
N ARG A 53 -3.54 6.50 -23.47
CA ARG A 53 -2.41 7.13 -24.18
C ARG A 53 -1.99 8.41 -23.44
N PRO A 54 -0.85 8.42 -22.76
CA PRO A 54 -0.32 9.63 -22.15
C PRO A 54 -0.10 10.76 -23.19
N PRO A 55 -0.39 11.99 -22.82
CA PRO A 55 -0.90 12.51 -21.55
C PRO A 55 -2.44 12.58 -21.47
N GLY A 56 -3.19 11.77 -22.22
CA GLY A 56 -4.64 11.87 -22.39
C GLY A 56 -5.00 12.72 -23.60
N GLY A 57 -6.13 13.46 -23.58
CA GLY A 57 -6.49 14.31 -24.71
C GLY A 57 -7.88 14.92 -24.64
N TYR A 58 -8.34 15.44 -25.75
CA TYR A 58 -9.58 16.18 -25.87
C TYR A 58 -10.54 15.54 -26.87
N ILE A 59 -11.82 15.56 -26.55
CA ILE A 59 -12.92 15.18 -27.43
C ILE A 59 -13.84 16.38 -27.54
N LEU A 60 -14.03 16.89 -28.77
CA LEU A 60 -14.94 17.99 -29.09
C LEU A 60 -16.20 17.42 -29.76
N ILE A 61 -17.35 17.65 -29.13
CA ILE A 61 -18.65 17.24 -29.70
C ILE A 61 -19.39 18.48 -30.20
N GLY A 62 -19.90 18.42 -31.41
CA GLY A 62 -20.51 19.55 -32.12
C GLY A 62 -19.58 20.14 -33.16
N VAL A 63 -18.56 19.40 -33.59
CA VAL A 63 -17.51 19.84 -34.50
C VAL A 63 -17.35 18.82 -35.62
N ASP A 64 -17.25 19.25 -36.89
CA ASP A 64 -16.95 18.37 -38.02
C ASP A 64 -15.43 18.05 -38.10
N ASP A 65 -15.07 17.12 -38.98
CA ASP A 65 -13.66 16.67 -39.16
C ASP A 65 -12.72 17.81 -39.61
N SER A 66 -13.28 18.97 -40.06
CA SER A 66 -12.49 20.15 -40.44
C SER A 66 -12.32 21.18 -39.29
N GLY A 67 -12.81 20.86 -38.09
CA GLY A 67 -12.77 21.77 -36.94
C GLY A 67 -13.87 22.82 -36.92
N LYS A 68 -14.91 22.70 -37.75
CA LYS A 68 -16.00 23.70 -37.81
C LYS A 68 -17.14 23.29 -36.86
N PRO A 69 -17.67 24.23 -36.06
CA PRO A 69 -18.85 23.99 -35.25
C PRO A 69 -20.09 23.71 -36.13
N VAL A 70 -20.84 22.65 -35.83
CA VAL A 70 -22.00 22.20 -36.63
C VAL A 70 -23.31 22.16 -35.86
N ILE A 71 -23.31 22.13 -34.52
CA ILE A 71 -24.52 22.04 -33.70
C ILE A 71 -25.07 23.47 -33.43
N PRO A 72 -26.29 23.84 -33.93
CA PRO A 72 -26.89 25.12 -33.63
C PRO A 72 -27.15 25.31 -32.13
N GLN A 73 -27.08 26.58 -31.69
CA GLN A 73 -27.39 26.94 -30.30
C GLN A 73 -28.83 26.56 -29.94
N GLY A 74 -29.01 25.95 -28.75
CA GLY A 74 -30.31 25.48 -28.27
C GLY A 74 -30.65 24.04 -28.67
N THR A 75 -29.76 23.36 -29.42
CA THR A 75 -29.95 21.94 -29.76
C THR A 75 -29.79 21.03 -28.55
N PHE A 76 -28.87 21.34 -27.63
CA PHE A 76 -28.75 20.63 -26.37
C PHE A 76 -29.79 21.13 -25.36
N ASP A 77 -30.93 20.44 -25.27
CA ASP A 77 -31.92 20.69 -24.22
C ASP A 77 -31.35 20.34 -22.82
N GLN A 78 -32.12 20.63 -21.77
CA GLN A 78 -31.69 20.36 -20.41
C GLN A 78 -31.39 18.87 -20.16
N ASN A 79 -32.05 17.94 -20.85
CA ASN A 79 -31.84 16.52 -20.68
C ASN A 79 -30.55 16.06 -21.38
N ALA A 80 -30.31 16.56 -22.62
CA ALA A 80 -29.08 16.34 -23.36
C ALA A 80 -27.87 16.90 -22.58
N ARG A 81 -27.97 18.13 -22.06
CA ARG A 81 -26.89 18.73 -21.22
C ARG A 81 -26.57 17.88 -19.96
N LYS A 82 -27.59 17.30 -19.30
CA LYS A 82 -27.39 16.41 -18.17
C LYS A 82 -26.63 15.13 -18.54
N LEU A 83 -26.75 14.64 -19.78
CA LEU A 83 -26.02 13.44 -20.20
C LEU A 83 -24.52 13.70 -20.37
N PHE A 84 -24.13 14.93 -20.70
CA PHE A 84 -22.73 15.35 -20.82
C PHE A 84 -22.18 15.98 -19.53
N ASP A 85 -22.91 15.91 -18.42
CA ASP A 85 -22.39 16.29 -17.11
C ASP A 85 -21.23 15.39 -16.70
N GLY A 86 -20.14 15.97 -16.20
CA GLY A 86 -18.91 15.25 -15.89
C GLY A 86 -19.11 14.10 -14.91
N ALA A 87 -19.98 14.23 -13.89
CA ALA A 87 -20.25 13.16 -12.94
C ALA A 87 -20.96 11.99 -13.63
N ARG A 88 -21.94 12.27 -14.50
CA ARG A 88 -22.64 11.24 -15.26
C ARG A 88 -21.78 10.53 -16.30
N LEU A 89 -20.89 11.28 -16.97
CA LEU A 89 -19.93 10.68 -17.88
C LEU A 89 -18.98 9.75 -17.14
N ASN A 90 -18.46 10.16 -15.99
CA ASN A 90 -17.59 9.31 -15.16
C ASN A 90 -18.33 8.07 -14.65
N ASP A 91 -19.60 8.18 -14.26
CA ASP A 91 -20.42 7.03 -13.87
C ASP A 91 -20.69 6.07 -15.04
N LEU A 92 -20.89 6.61 -16.26
CA LEU A 92 -21.03 5.79 -17.45
C LEU A 92 -19.75 5.03 -17.77
N ILE A 93 -18.60 5.69 -17.73
CA ILE A 93 -17.29 5.11 -18.04
C ILE A 93 -16.96 4.01 -17.04
N ARG A 94 -17.17 4.25 -15.73
CA ARG A 94 -16.91 3.30 -14.64
C ARG A 94 -17.64 1.96 -14.80
N LYS A 95 -18.79 1.93 -15.48
CA LYS A 95 -19.52 0.67 -15.75
C LYS A 95 -18.79 -0.27 -16.71
N TYR A 96 -17.84 0.24 -17.46
CA TYR A 96 -17.17 -0.49 -18.54
C TYR A 96 -15.66 -0.56 -18.38
N THR A 97 -15.08 -0.08 -17.25
CA THR A 97 -13.63 -0.07 -17.03
C THR A 97 -13.25 -0.75 -15.71
N GLU A 98 -12.13 -1.47 -15.70
CA GLU A 98 -11.58 -2.11 -14.48
C GLU A 98 -10.79 -1.13 -13.61
N GLY A 99 -10.38 -0.01 -14.15
CA GLY A 99 -9.56 1.00 -13.46
C GLY A 99 -10.11 2.41 -13.57
N PRO A 100 -9.48 3.38 -12.90
CA PRO A 100 -9.92 4.76 -12.92
C PRO A 100 -9.68 5.39 -14.29
N VAL A 101 -10.75 5.80 -14.96
CA VAL A 101 -10.75 6.65 -16.13
C VAL A 101 -11.62 7.85 -15.83
N HIS A 102 -11.07 9.06 -15.95
CA HIS A 102 -11.76 10.29 -15.59
C HIS A 102 -11.86 11.25 -16.76
N VAL A 103 -13.00 11.95 -16.82
CA VAL A 103 -13.21 13.04 -17.78
C VAL A 103 -13.71 14.30 -17.07
N THR A 104 -13.32 15.44 -17.63
CA THR A 104 -13.88 16.75 -17.29
C THR A 104 -14.60 17.27 -18.52
N SER A 105 -15.84 17.75 -18.39
CA SER A 105 -16.62 18.26 -19.50
C SER A 105 -17.10 19.68 -19.26
N GLN A 106 -17.11 20.49 -20.31
CA GLN A 106 -17.60 21.86 -20.27
C GLN A 106 -18.33 22.20 -21.56
N PHE A 107 -19.48 22.91 -21.45
CA PHE A 107 -20.24 23.43 -22.56
C PHE A 107 -19.74 24.81 -22.94
N HIS A 108 -19.61 25.04 -24.25
CA HIS A 108 -19.26 26.34 -24.81
C HIS A 108 -20.20 26.74 -25.93
N THR A 109 -20.28 28.02 -26.15
CA THR A 109 -21.01 28.61 -27.31
C THR A 109 -20.04 29.46 -28.12
N ILE A 110 -19.90 29.15 -29.41
CA ILE A 110 -19.10 29.93 -30.35
C ILE A 110 -20.01 30.40 -31.48
N GLY A 111 -20.20 31.71 -31.58
CA GLY A 111 -21.20 32.27 -32.46
C GLY A 111 -22.60 31.74 -32.14
N ASN A 112 -23.24 31.08 -33.11
CA ASN A 112 -24.56 30.46 -32.95
C ASN A 112 -24.50 28.93 -32.80
N HIS A 113 -23.37 28.40 -32.36
CA HIS A 113 -23.17 26.94 -32.22
C HIS A 113 -22.78 26.56 -30.80
N GLU A 114 -23.20 25.37 -30.39
CA GLU A 114 -22.85 24.77 -29.10
C GLU A 114 -21.82 23.65 -29.29
N ILE A 115 -20.82 23.60 -28.40
CA ILE A 115 -19.78 22.60 -28.41
C ILE A 115 -19.65 22.07 -27.00
N VAL A 116 -19.47 20.76 -26.85
CA VAL A 116 -19.05 20.13 -25.57
C VAL A 116 -17.58 19.81 -25.69
N LEU A 117 -16.77 20.46 -24.87
CA LEU A 117 -15.35 20.16 -24.72
C LEU A 117 -15.17 19.17 -23.58
N ILE A 118 -14.60 18.01 -23.89
CA ILE A 118 -14.33 16.97 -22.92
C ILE A 118 -12.82 16.74 -22.86
N TYR A 119 -12.24 16.92 -21.70
CA TYR A 119 -10.86 16.51 -21.41
C TYR A 119 -10.87 15.11 -20.81
N THR A 120 -10.12 14.22 -21.42
CA THR A 120 -9.90 12.85 -20.94
C THR A 120 -8.55 12.79 -20.24
N HIS A 121 -8.59 12.57 -18.93
CA HIS A 121 -7.38 12.38 -18.13
C HIS A 121 -6.69 11.08 -18.51
N HIS A 122 -5.37 11.08 -18.58
CA HIS A 122 -4.66 9.80 -18.66
C HIS A 122 -4.68 9.10 -17.30
N ASN A 123 -4.53 7.79 -17.31
CA ASN A 123 -4.46 7.02 -16.09
C ASN A 123 -3.16 7.31 -15.32
N GLU A 124 -3.28 7.72 -14.06
CA GLU A 124 -2.14 8.05 -13.18
C GLU A 124 -1.16 6.90 -12.98
N SER A 125 -1.65 5.64 -12.99
CA SER A 125 -0.76 4.47 -12.92
C SER A 125 0.12 4.30 -14.16
N GLY A 126 -0.27 4.94 -15.27
CA GLY A 126 0.40 4.83 -16.56
C GLY A 126 0.25 3.48 -17.25
N LEU A 127 -0.52 2.57 -16.68
CA LEU A 127 -0.85 1.29 -17.29
C LEU A 127 -2.18 1.39 -18.03
N PRO A 128 -2.31 0.78 -19.22
CA PRO A 128 -3.57 0.79 -19.94
C PRO A 128 -4.69 0.11 -19.16
N VAL A 129 -5.87 0.74 -19.10
CA VAL A 129 -7.07 0.23 -18.44
C VAL A 129 -7.84 -0.69 -19.40
N PRO A 130 -8.13 -1.94 -19.01
CA PRO A 130 -8.98 -2.84 -19.80
C PRO A 130 -10.46 -2.53 -19.63
N MET A 131 -11.27 -3.00 -20.57
CA MET A 131 -12.72 -3.01 -20.47
C MET A 131 -13.19 -4.10 -19.50
N SER A 132 -14.08 -3.77 -18.57
CA SER A 132 -14.61 -4.70 -17.55
C SER A 132 -15.84 -5.47 -18.00
N SER A 133 -16.43 -5.12 -19.14
CA SER A 133 -17.69 -5.72 -19.60
C SER A 133 -17.86 -5.62 -21.11
N LEU A 134 -18.84 -6.38 -21.63
CA LEU A 134 -19.16 -6.40 -23.06
C LEU A 134 -19.85 -5.11 -23.51
N GLY A 135 -19.24 -4.38 -24.45
CA GLY A 135 -19.84 -3.23 -25.13
C GLY A 135 -20.52 -3.64 -26.43
N GLN A 136 -21.82 -3.87 -26.38
CA GLN A 136 -22.63 -4.35 -27.50
C GLN A 136 -23.92 -3.56 -27.63
N TYR A 137 -24.36 -3.31 -28.86
CA TYR A 137 -25.67 -2.76 -29.18
C TYR A 137 -26.32 -3.52 -30.34
N PHE A 138 -27.62 -3.32 -30.55
CA PHE A 138 -28.35 -3.90 -31.68
C PHE A 138 -28.52 -2.83 -32.74
N ASP A 139 -28.14 -3.16 -33.98
CA ASP A 139 -28.35 -2.28 -35.15
C ASP A 139 -29.84 -2.19 -35.53
N GLU A 140 -30.16 -1.40 -36.54
CA GLU A 140 -31.53 -1.20 -37.06
C GLU A 140 -32.17 -2.53 -37.50
N HIS A 141 -31.36 -3.55 -37.85
CA HIS A 141 -31.79 -4.87 -38.24
C HIS A 141 -31.82 -5.88 -37.07
N LYS A 142 -31.71 -5.36 -35.81
CA LYS A 142 -31.64 -6.20 -34.58
C LYS A 142 -30.46 -7.17 -34.57
N ARG A 143 -29.38 -6.89 -35.29
CA ARG A 143 -28.15 -7.67 -35.23
C ARG A 143 -27.24 -7.14 -34.13
N PRO A 144 -26.64 -8.01 -33.32
CA PRO A 144 -25.73 -7.59 -32.27
C PRO A 144 -24.41 -7.09 -32.89
N THR A 145 -24.06 -5.84 -32.62
CA THR A 145 -22.78 -5.23 -33.01
C THR A 145 -21.93 -5.04 -31.76
N THR A 146 -20.79 -5.72 -31.70
CA THR A 146 -19.84 -5.65 -30.58
C THR A 146 -18.77 -4.60 -30.90
N ILE A 147 -18.57 -3.66 -30.01
CA ILE A 147 -17.56 -2.58 -30.11
C ILE A 147 -16.32 -2.95 -29.32
N PHE A 148 -16.47 -3.58 -28.15
CA PHE A 148 -15.40 -4.11 -27.33
C PHE A 148 -15.92 -5.26 -26.46
N ARG A 149 -15.02 -6.10 -25.98
CA ARG A 149 -15.28 -7.23 -25.07
C ARG A 149 -14.63 -6.97 -23.72
N GLU A 150 -15.05 -7.71 -22.72
CA GLU A 150 -14.37 -7.80 -21.45
C GLU A 150 -12.90 -8.22 -21.66
N GLY A 151 -11.98 -7.53 -20.97
CA GLY A 151 -10.54 -7.72 -21.12
C GLY A 151 -9.91 -7.00 -22.33
N ASP A 152 -10.71 -6.43 -23.25
CA ASP A 152 -10.15 -5.66 -24.37
C ASP A 152 -9.44 -4.42 -23.85
N VAL A 153 -8.22 -4.19 -24.32
CA VAL A 153 -7.48 -2.96 -24.10
C VAL A 153 -7.40 -2.20 -25.44
N CYS A 154 -7.95 -1.00 -25.46
CA CYS A 154 -7.91 -0.11 -26.62
C CYS A 154 -6.99 1.06 -26.35
N ILE A 155 -6.24 1.49 -27.38
CA ILE A 155 -5.39 2.68 -27.32
C ILE A 155 -5.63 3.57 -28.54
N ARG A 156 -5.28 4.84 -28.40
CA ARG A 156 -5.28 5.76 -29.53
C ARG A 156 -3.96 5.69 -30.30
N SER A 157 -4.04 5.48 -31.62
CA SER A 157 -2.91 5.49 -32.54
C SER A 157 -3.21 6.40 -33.72
N GLY A 158 -2.57 7.58 -33.76
CA GLY A 158 -2.99 8.67 -34.64
C GLY A 158 -4.43 9.10 -34.33
N ALA A 159 -5.28 9.24 -35.35
CA ALA A 159 -6.70 9.56 -35.19
C ALA A 159 -7.61 8.35 -35.03
N GLN A 160 -7.09 7.14 -34.72
CA GLN A 160 -7.88 5.91 -34.65
C GLN A 160 -7.75 5.20 -33.31
N ASN A 161 -8.86 4.60 -32.85
CA ASN A 161 -8.89 3.71 -31.69
C ASN A 161 -8.60 2.26 -32.15
N VAL A 162 -7.47 1.73 -31.73
CA VAL A 162 -7.00 0.38 -32.10
C VAL A 162 -6.87 -0.52 -30.88
N PRO A 163 -7.05 -1.86 -31.04
CA PRO A 163 -6.71 -2.79 -29.98
C PRO A 163 -5.21 -2.70 -29.65
N LEU A 164 -4.88 -2.82 -28.38
CA LEU A 164 -3.50 -2.91 -27.93
C LEU A 164 -2.84 -4.16 -28.52
N ARG A 165 -1.72 -3.99 -29.20
CA ARG A 165 -0.95 -5.08 -29.80
C ARG A 165 0.47 -5.10 -29.23
N TRP A 166 1.17 -6.19 -29.44
CA TRP A 166 2.55 -6.36 -28.99
C TRP A 166 3.48 -5.19 -29.36
N SER A 167 3.33 -4.64 -30.56
CA SER A 167 4.12 -3.49 -31.02
C SER A 167 3.96 -2.23 -30.16
N HIS A 168 2.81 -2.05 -29.51
CA HIS A 168 2.52 -0.88 -28.68
C HIS A 168 3.14 -0.99 -27.27
N TRP A 169 3.35 -2.21 -26.76
CA TRP A 169 3.91 -2.41 -25.42
C TRP A 169 5.28 -1.79 -25.24
N GLY A 170 6.14 -1.90 -26.26
CA GLY A 170 7.50 -1.32 -26.18
C GLY A 170 7.52 0.21 -26.04
N GLU A 171 6.51 0.89 -26.56
CA GLU A 171 6.33 2.33 -26.43
C GLU A 171 5.73 2.71 -25.07
N LEU A 172 4.62 2.06 -24.70
CA LEU A 172 3.96 2.27 -23.40
C LEU A 172 4.87 1.99 -22.21
N LEU A 173 5.64 0.91 -22.24
CA LEU A 173 6.59 0.60 -21.18
C LEU A 173 7.73 1.62 -21.11
N ARG A 174 8.24 2.09 -22.26
CA ARG A 174 9.24 3.16 -22.26
C ARG A 174 8.69 4.48 -21.69
N GLU A 175 7.46 4.84 -22.04
CA GLU A 175 6.80 6.03 -21.49
C GLU A 175 6.54 5.90 -19.98
N HIS A 176 6.18 4.70 -19.53
CA HIS A 176 6.01 4.39 -18.11
C HIS A 176 7.34 4.46 -17.35
N ASP A 177 8.40 3.80 -17.87
CA ASP A 177 9.73 3.83 -17.28
C ASP A 177 10.32 5.26 -17.25
N GLN A 178 10.08 6.04 -18.30
CA GLN A 178 10.54 7.42 -18.36
C GLN A 178 9.86 8.28 -17.28
N ARG A 179 8.55 8.11 -17.05
CA ARG A 179 7.84 8.82 -15.97
C ARG A 179 8.39 8.46 -14.60
N ILE A 180 8.59 7.16 -14.34
CA ILE A 180 9.20 6.71 -13.07
C ILE A 180 10.58 7.37 -12.87
N ARG A 181 11.39 7.44 -13.94
CA ARG A 181 12.71 8.09 -13.88
C ARG A 181 12.59 9.61 -13.68
N ASP A 182 11.63 10.26 -14.35
CA ASP A 182 11.43 11.70 -14.24
C ASP A 182 10.89 12.08 -12.86
N ASP A 183 9.99 11.28 -12.28
CA ASP A 183 9.50 11.48 -10.92
C ASP A 183 10.63 11.25 -9.89
N ALA A 184 11.41 10.17 -10.04
CA ALA A 184 12.60 9.94 -9.21
C ALA A 184 13.63 11.08 -9.36
N ARG A 185 13.80 11.64 -10.55
CA ARG A 185 14.68 12.76 -10.79
C ARG A 185 14.19 14.05 -10.13
N LYS A 186 12.88 14.34 -10.18
CA LYS A 186 12.29 15.49 -9.47
C LYS A 186 12.49 15.37 -7.97
N ASP A 187 12.32 14.16 -7.41
CA ASP A 187 12.55 13.88 -6.01
C ASP A 187 14.03 14.12 -5.64
N ILE A 188 14.97 13.68 -6.49
CA ILE A 188 16.40 13.94 -6.32
C ILE A 188 16.73 15.44 -6.44
N GLU A 189 16.16 16.14 -7.42
CA GLU A 189 16.35 17.58 -7.60
C GLU A 189 15.79 18.38 -6.40
N SER A 190 14.64 17.97 -5.89
CA SER A 190 14.07 18.53 -4.67
C SER A 190 14.99 18.32 -3.46
N LEU A 191 15.53 17.11 -3.31
CA LEU A 191 16.48 16.78 -2.26
C LEU A 191 17.77 17.59 -2.37
N VAL A 192 18.32 17.70 -3.58
CA VAL A 192 19.53 18.52 -3.83
C VAL A 192 19.27 19.98 -3.53
N ALA A 193 18.11 20.53 -3.90
CA ALA A 193 17.73 21.91 -3.59
C ALA A 193 17.59 22.11 -2.08
N GLU A 194 17.02 21.15 -1.36
CA GLU A 194 16.89 21.19 0.10
C GLU A 194 18.25 21.11 0.80
N VAL A 195 19.13 20.21 0.35
CA VAL A 195 20.53 20.13 0.83
C VAL A 195 21.27 21.44 0.55
N ALA A 196 21.13 22.01 -0.65
CA ALA A 196 21.76 23.29 -0.98
C ALA A 196 21.21 24.44 -0.11
N LYS A 197 19.91 24.43 0.22
CA LYS A 197 19.29 25.39 1.13
C LYS A 197 19.80 25.22 2.55
N SER A 198 19.98 23.99 3.02
CA SER A 198 20.47 23.68 4.36
C SER A 198 21.95 24.09 4.56
N LEU A 199 22.75 23.93 3.52
CA LEU A 199 24.16 24.37 3.50
C LEU A 199 24.31 25.91 3.53
N ARG A 200 23.27 26.66 3.15
CA ARG A 200 23.24 28.12 3.16
C ARG A 200 22.61 28.72 4.44
N SER A 201 22.12 27.88 5.37
CA SER A 201 21.49 28.35 6.61
C SER A 201 22.54 28.90 7.58
N PRO A 202 22.37 30.10 8.14
CA PRO A 202 23.35 30.74 9.03
C PRO A 202 23.61 29.99 10.34
N ASP A 203 22.71 29.08 10.75
CA ASP A 203 22.76 28.41 12.06
C ASP A 203 23.66 27.16 12.11
N GLY A 204 24.40 26.85 11.05
CA GLY A 204 25.44 25.80 11.08
C GLY A 204 24.98 24.38 11.46
N ARG A 205 23.68 24.14 11.65
CA ARG A 205 23.13 22.82 11.89
C ARG A 205 22.92 22.11 10.55
N SER A 206 23.96 21.42 10.16
CA SER A 206 24.01 20.62 8.93
C SER A 206 22.94 19.54 8.96
N ASN A 207 21.98 19.62 8.08
CA ASN A 207 21.06 18.54 7.78
C ASN A 207 21.82 17.36 7.17
N VAL A 208 22.18 16.36 7.97
CA VAL A 208 22.92 15.18 7.51
C VAL A 208 21.97 14.23 6.80
N PRO A 209 22.22 13.83 5.53
CA PRO A 209 21.39 12.84 4.85
C PRO A 209 21.48 11.49 5.57
N LEU A 210 20.36 10.75 5.63
CA LEU A 210 20.37 9.40 6.16
C LEU A 210 21.04 8.44 5.18
N SER A 211 21.98 7.63 5.67
CA SER A 211 22.71 6.63 4.86
C SER A 211 22.85 5.31 5.62
N ILE A 212 22.81 4.19 4.90
CA ILE A 212 23.06 2.86 5.47
C ILE A 212 24.52 2.70 5.95
N GLU A 213 25.45 3.48 5.42
CA GLU A 213 26.87 3.42 5.76
C GLU A 213 27.19 4.10 7.10
N MET A 214 26.25 4.80 7.71
CA MET A 214 26.42 5.43 9.02
C MET A 214 26.46 4.38 10.13
N SER A 215 27.25 4.63 11.19
CA SER A 215 27.07 3.91 12.45
C SER A 215 25.66 4.13 12.99
N ASP A 216 25.18 3.23 13.86
CA ASP A 216 23.83 3.38 14.43
C ASP A 216 23.68 4.68 15.22
N ASP A 217 24.69 5.06 16.00
CA ASP A 217 24.66 6.30 16.80
C ASP A 217 24.57 7.55 15.88
N THR A 218 25.45 7.62 14.85
CA THR A 218 25.40 8.73 13.89
C THR A 218 24.08 8.77 13.12
N PHE A 219 23.53 7.60 12.78
CA PHE A 219 22.26 7.49 12.10
C PHE A 219 21.10 7.98 12.98
N VAL A 220 21.10 7.63 14.28
CA VAL A 220 20.09 8.11 15.24
C VAL A 220 20.19 9.63 15.42
N GLU A 221 21.39 10.19 15.58
CA GLU A 221 21.57 11.65 15.66
C GLU A 221 21.03 12.37 14.42
N ALA A 222 21.34 11.84 13.22
CA ALA A 222 20.83 12.36 11.96
C ALA A 222 19.30 12.22 11.86
N LEU A 223 18.74 11.09 12.30
CA LEU A 223 17.30 10.82 12.33
C LEU A 223 16.57 11.82 13.24
N LEU A 224 17.04 11.99 14.47
CA LEU A 224 16.46 12.93 15.45
C LEU A 224 16.48 14.36 14.92
N THR A 225 17.60 14.78 14.34
CA THR A 225 17.73 16.10 13.71
C THR A 225 16.73 16.28 12.57
N ASN A 226 16.51 15.26 11.75
CA ASN A 226 15.52 15.31 10.67
C ASN A 226 14.09 15.39 11.19
N ILE A 227 13.73 14.63 12.24
CA ILE A 227 12.40 14.69 12.88
C ILE A 227 12.11 16.08 13.44
N GLU A 228 13.11 16.72 14.06
CA GLU A 228 12.95 18.05 14.69
C GLU A 228 12.90 19.20 13.68
N LEU A 229 13.74 19.19 12.67
CA LEU A 229 14.01 20.36 11.83
C LEU A 229 13.39 20.30 10.41
N SER A 230 13.27 19.12 9.83
CA SER A 230 12.98 18.96 8.41
C SER A 230 11.65 18.24 8.13
N GLY A 231 10.95 17.79 9.16
CA GLY A 231 9.83 16.89 8.98
C GLY A 231 10.28 15.51 8.49
N ASP A 232 9.36 14.75 7.86
CA ASP A 232 9.58 13.35 7.51
C ASP A 232 10.12 13.10 6.09
N THR A 233 10.33 14.13 5.28
CA THR A 233 10.68 14.01 3.84
C THR A 233 11.92 13.14 3.60
N ARG A 234 13.00 13.33 4.37
CA ARG A 234 14.23 12.54 4.21
C ARG A 234 14.08 11.11 4.71
N ILE A 235 13.29 10.95 5.75
CA ILE A 235 12.95 9.62 6.27
C ILE A 235 12.16 8.86 5.21
N ARG A 236 11.15 9.50 4.58
CA ARG A 236 10.40 8.94 3.46
C ARG A 236 11.30 8.55 2.30
N TYR A 237 12.22 9.42 1.93
CA TYR A 237 13.18 9.15 0.85
C TYR A 237 14.07 7.94 1.17
N PHE A 238 14.65 7.88 2.37
CA PHE A 238 15.45 6.74 2.80
C PHE A 238 14.64 5.42 2.75
N LEU A 239 13.42 5.44 3.28
CA LEU A 239 12.54 4.29 3.30
C LEU A 239 12.08 3.86 1.88
N TYR A 240 11.96 4.82 0.96
CA TYR A 240 11.63 4.53 -0.43
C TYR A 240 12.76 3.78 -1.15
N GLN A 241 14.00 3.99 -0.75
CA GLN A 241 15.17 3.33 -1.35
C GLN A 241 15.39 1.87 -0.89
N LEU A 242 14.64 1.38 0.11
CA LEU A 242 14.86 0.03 0.68
C LEU A 242 14.92 -1.07 -0.39
N SER A 243 13.99 -1.05 -1.34
CA SER A 243 13.95 -2.04 -2.43
C SER A 243 15.14 -1.96 -3.38
N GLY A 244 15.78 -0.79 -3.50
CA GLY A 244 16.97 -0.61 -4.34
C GLY A 244 18.19 -1.36 -3.82
N PHE A 245 18.22 -1.73 -2.55
CA PHE A 245 19.31 -2.51 -1.97
C PHE A 245 19.15 -4.03 -2.13
N ALA A 246 17.99 -4.51 -2.61
CA ALA A 246 17.68 -5.94 -2.69
C ALA A 246 18.64 -6.79 -3.54
N THR A 247 19.41 -6.16 -4.45
CA THR A 247 20.41 -6.84 -5.28
C THR A 247 21.69 -7.18 -4.54
N ASP A 248 21.98 -6.52 -3.41
CA ASP A 248 23.15 -6.76 -2.54
C ASP A 248 22.63 -7.14 -1.15
N LYS A 249 22.78 -8.41 -0.81
CA LYS A 249 22.19 -8.99 0.43
C LYS A 249 22.72 -8.34 1.71
N GLU A 250 24.01 -8.03 1.77
CA GLU A 250 24.62 -7.43 2.99
C GLU A 250 24.10 -5.99 3.17
N ARG A 251 24.11 -5.20 2.10
CA ARG A 251 23.56 -3.84 2.12
C ARG A 251 22.06 -3.84 2.38
N TYR A 252 21.32 -4.83 1.87
CA TYR A 252 19.90 -4.93 2.11
C TYR A 252 19.59 -5.22 3.58
N VAL A 253 20.33 -6.15 4.21
CA VAL A 253 20.20 -6.43 5.64
C VAL A 253 20.46 -5.18 6.48
N GLU A 254 21.51 -4.41 6.13
CA GLU A 254 21.83 -3.17 6.84
C GLU A 254 20.74 -2.09 6.61
N ALA A 255 20.21 -1.96 5.40
CA ALA A 255 19.09 -1.07 5.11
C ALA A 255 17.83 -1.44 5.94
N LEU A 256 17.54 -2.74 6.09
CA LEU A 256 16.47 -3.24 6.96
C LEU A 256 16.72 -2.91 8.44
N ASN A 257 17.98 -2.98 8.90
CA ASN A 257 18.36 -2.59 10.27
C ASN A 257 18.08 -1.09 10.49
N LYS A 258 18.52 -0.24 9.56
CA LYS A 258 18.28 1.21 9.66
C LYS A 258 16.78 1.54 9.61
N ALA A 259 16.00 0.86 8.76
CA ALA A 259 14.54 1.00 8.77
C ALA A 259 13.93 0.60 10.12
N THR A 260 14.41 -0.48 10.73
CA THR A 260 13.97 -0.91 12.06
C THR A 260 14.29 0.14 13.12
N ILE A 261 15.48 0.71 13.08
CA ILE A 261 15.88 1.82 13.96
C ILE A 261 14.94 3.01 13.77
N ILE A 262 14.61 3.39 12.53
CA ILE A 262 13.64 4.48 12.28
C ILE A 262 12.32 4.19 12.96
N ALA A 263 11.75 2.99 12.79
CA ALA A 263 10.46 2.65 13.37
C ALA A 263 10.50 2.69 14.91
N VAL A 264 11.53 2.08 15.52
CA VAL A 264 11.66 2.03 16.98
C VAL A 264 11.88 3.41 17.59
N GLN A 265 12.77 4.22 17.02
CA GLN A 265 13.02 5.60 17.47
C GLN A 265 11.77 6.47 17.31
N ALA A 266 11.04 6.30 16.20
CA ALA A 266 9.78 7.00 15.96
C ALA A 266 8.71 6.63 17.01
N LEU A 267 8.58 5.35 17.36
CA LEU A 267 7.67 4.88 18.42
C LEU A 267 8.03 5.52 19.77
N PHE A 268 9.30 5.51 20.14
CA PHE A 268 9.79 6.10 21.38
C PHE A 268 9.51 7.61 21.45
N LEU A 269 9.57 8.32 20.32
CA LEU A 269 9.26 9.75 20.21
C LEU A 269 7.76 10.05 20.03
N GLY A 270 6.89 9.03 20.02
CA GLY A 270 5.46 9.19 19.78
C GLY A 270 5.09 9.59 18.35
N LYS A 271 6.00 9.36 17.36
CA LYS A 271 5.80 9.65 15.93
C LYS A 271 5.24 8.42 15.23
N ILE A 272 4.00 8.07 15.57
CA ILE A 272 3.33 6.85 15.10
C ILE A 272 3.22 6.79 13.58
N ASP A 273 2.99 7.93 12.91
CA ASP A 273 2.91 8.05 11.45
C ASP A 273 4.21 7.62 10.74
N ILE A 274 5.37 7.93 11.32
CA ILE A 274 6.67 7.50 10.78
C ILE A 274 6.87 5.98 10.99
N ALA A 275 6.49 5.45 12.14
CA ALA A 275 6.56 4.02 12.41
C ALA A 275 5.65 3.24 11.45
N ASP A 276 4.41 3.67 11.25
CA ASP A 276 3.44 3.05 10.35
C ASP A 276 3.85 3.16 8.87
N LEU A 277 4.45 4.27 8.48
CA LEU A 277 5.08 4.41 7.17
C LEU A 277 6.20 3.39 6.98
N THR A 278 7.08 3.23 7.98
CA THR A 278 8.18 2.26 7.92
C THR A 278 7.67 0.84 7.77
N ILE A 279 6.65 0.45 8.52
CA ILE A 279 5.98 -0.84 8.40
C ILE A 279 5.43 -1.04 6.97
N THR A 280 4.84 -0.02 6.40
CA THR A 280 4.32 -0.06 5.02
C THR A 280 5.43 -0.30 4.02
N ARG A 281 6.57 0.37 4.16
CA ARG A 281 7.73 0.19 3.28
C ARG A 281 8.42 -1.17 3.46
N LEU A 282 8.48 -1.70 4.67
CA LEU A 282 8.95 -3.06 4.91
C LEU A 282 8.03 -4.10 4.26
N PHE A 283 6.71 -3.89 4.29
CA PHE A 283 5.77 -4.75 3.59
C PHE A 283 5.90 -4.65 2.06
N ASP A 284 6.12 -3.45 1.52
CA ASP A 284 6.39 -3.26 0.09
C ASP A 284 7.68 -3.97 -0.33
N ALA A 285 8.74 -3.83 0.47
CA ALA A 285 10.01 -4.54 0.26
C ALA A 285 9.81 -6.07 0.30
N TYR A 286 9.01 -6.58 1.25
CA TYR A 286 8.66 -7.99 1.36
C TYR A 286 7.97 -8.53 0.10
N LYS A 287 7.04 -7.76 -0.46
CA LYS A 287 6.31 -8.14 -1.69
C LYS A 287 7.19 -8.17 -2.94
N GLN A 288 8.27 -7.37 -2.95
CA GLN A 288 9.17 -7.23 -4.10
C GLN A 288 10.29 -8.27 -4.15
N LEU A 289 10.43 -9.13 -3.12
CA LEU A 289 11.39 -10.22 -3.11
C LEU A 289 10.94 -11.34 -4.08
N GLU A 290 11.23 -11.16 -5.38
CA GLU A 290 10.98 -12.11 -6.45
C GLU A 290 12.29 -12.42 -7.24
N PRO A 291 12.57 -13.67 -7.58
CA PRO A 291 11.91 -14.88 -7.12
C PRO A 291 12.03 -15.05 -5.61
N ARG A 292 11.06 -15.70 -4.96
CA ARG A 292 10.97 -15.83 -3.49
C ARG A 292 12.32 -16.13 -2.85
N ASP A 293 12.81 -15.24 -2.00
CA ASP A 293 13.97 -15.45 -1.12
C ASP A 293 13.48 -15.60 0.33
N PRO A 294 13.21 -16.82 0.79
CA PRO A 294 12.67 -17.07 2.12
C PRO A 294 13.61 -16.55 3.24
N ALA A 295 14.92 -16.52 2.99
CA ALA A 295 15.88 -16.01 3.98
C ALA A 295 15.76 -14.49 4.16
N MET A 296 15.60 -13.75 3.05
CA MET A 296 15.38 -12.31 3.12
C MET A 296 13.97 -11.99 3.66
N GLN A 297 12.95 -12.77 3.29
CA GLN A 297 11.63 -12.65 3.89
C GLN A 297 11.68 -12.86 5.40
N LEU A 298 12.38 -13.90 5.87
CA LEU A 298 12.60 -14.16 7.29
C LEU A 298 13.32 -13.00 7.98
N ALA A 299 14.34 -12.43 7.34
CA ALA A 299 15.06 -11.28 7.87
C ALA A 299 14.13 -10.07 8.12
N ILE A 300 13.16 -9.82 7.23
CA ILE A 300 12.15 -8.79 7.44
C ILE A 300 11.22 -9.16 8.59
N ILE A 301 10.75 -10.40 8.68
CA ILE A 301 9.84 -10.84 9.73
C ILE A 301 10.48 -10.77 11.14
N VAL A 302 11.76 -11.09 11.27
CA VAL A 302 12.51 -10.89 12.55
C VAL A 302 12.42 -9.43 12.98
N ARG A 303 12.54 -8.47 12.05
CA ARG A 303 12.44 -7.04 12.34
C ARG A 303 11.02 -6.59 12.67
N CYS A 304 10.01 -7.27 12.12
CA CYS A 304 8.62 -7.06 12.55
C CYS A 304 8.43 -7.41 14.04
N TYR A 305 9.09 -8.45 14.54
CA TYR A 305 9.06 -8.77 15.96
C TYR A 305 9.71 -7.71 16.82
N ILE A 306 10.83 -7.11 16.38
CA ILE A 306 11.49 -6.00 17.08
C ILE A 306 10.57 -4.77 17.14
N ILE A 307 9.98 -4.39 16.00
CA ILE A 307 9.04 -3.24 15.92
C ILE A 307 7.81 -3.52 16.77
N GLY A 308 7.26 -4.74 16.71
CA GLY A 308 6.11 -5.15 17.53
C GLY A 308 6.41 -5.10 19.03
N ALA A 309 7.57 -5.58 19.46
CA ALA A 309 8.01 -5.52 20.86
C ALA A 309 8.21 -4.07 21.33
N ALA A 310 8.80 -3.20 20.48
CA ALA A 310 8.90 -1.77 20.76
C ALA A 310 7.52 -1.12 20.85
N SER A 311 6.58 -1.48 19.97
CA SER A 311 5.19 -1.00 20.02
C SER A 311 4.49 -1.37 21.33
N VAL A 312 4.76 -2.57 21.86
CA VAL A 312 4.25 -2.97 23.19
C VAL A 312 4.81 -2.06 24.28
N ARG A 313 6.13 -1.84 24.30
CA ARG A 313 6.78 -1.00 25.32
C ARG A 313 6.37 0.46 25.24
N CYS A 314 6.14 0.97 24.03
CA CYS A 314 5.67 2.35 23.79
C CYS A 314 4.14 2.50 23.80
N GLU A 315 3.39 1.44 24.10
CA GLU A 315 1.91 1.44 24.12
C GLU A 315 1.25 1.86 22.80
N ALA A 316 1.94 1.63 21.68
CA ALA A 316 1.46 1.97 20.34
C ALA A 316 0.57 0.86 19.78
N TRP A 317 -0.61 0.68 20.36
CA TRP A 317 -1.49 -0.46 20.09
C TRP A 317 -2.01 -0.52 18.66
N SER A 318 -2.37 0.61 18.08
CA SER A 318 -2.82 0.70 16.68
C SER A 318 -1.73 0.29 15.69
N THR A 319 -0.46 0.57 16.00
CA THR A 319 0.68 0.15 15.17
C THR A 319 0.84 -1.37 15.16
N ILE A 320 0.56 -2.06 16.27
CA ILE A 320 0.57 -3.53 16.31
C ILE A 320 -0.47 -4.11 15.35
N SER A 321 -1.69 -3.60 15.37
CA SER A 321 -2.75 -4.05 14.47
C SER A 321 -2.37 -3.80 13.00
N ASN A 322 -1.84 -2.61 12.68
CA ASN A 322 -1.35 -2.25 11.35
C ASN A 322 -0.17 -3.13 10.88
N LEU A 323 0.73 -3.51 11.79
CA LEU A 323 1.84 -4.40 11.49
C LEU A 323 1.36 -5.81 11.17
N VAL A 324 0.38 -6.32 11.91
CA VAL A 324 -0.04 -7.73 11.89
C VAL A 324 -1.00 -8.02 10.74
N LEU A 325 -2.06 -7.21 10.57
CA LEU A 325 -3.17 -7.50 9.66
C LEU A 325 -2.86 -7.01 8.23
N ARG A 326 -1.96 -7.72 7.55
CA ARG A 326 -1.61 -7.50 6.14
C ARG A 326 -1.68 -8.82 5.40
N PRO A 327 -2.82 -9.13 4.73
CA PRO A 327 -2.98 -10.39 4.02
C PRO A 327 -1.94 -10.57 2.92
N TYR A 328 -1.38 -11.80 2.81
CA TYR A 328 -0.40 -12.15 1.78
C TYR A 328 -0.40 -13.66 1.51
N PRO A 329 -0.15 -14.14 0.29
CA PRO A 329 0.02 -13.37 -0.96
C PRO A 329 -1.27 -12.69 -1.42
N PRO A 330 -1.23 -11.79 -2.42
CA PRO A 330 -2.44 -11.23 -3.01
C PRO A 330 -3.33 -12.34 -3.56
N LYS A 331 -4.65 -12.20 -3.39
CA LYS A 331 -5.62 -13.16 -3.93
C LYS A 331 -5.64 -13.03 -5.46
N ILE A 332 -5.21 -14.08 -6.17
CA ILE A 332 -5.25 -14.14 -7.64
C ILE A 332 -6.55 -14.81 -8.09
N ASP A 333 -6.95 -15.89 -7.40
CA ASP A 333 -8.16 -16.66 -7.66
C ASP A 333 -8.67 -17.31 -6.36
N ASP A 334 -9.77 -18.08 -6.43
CA ASP A 334 -10.36 -18.74 -5.26
C ASP A 334 -9.52 -19.91 -4.72
N SER A 335 -8.56 -20.41 -5.48
CA SER A 335 -7.62 -21.46 -5.06
C SER A 335 -6.42 -20.89 -4.29
N THR A 336 -6.14 -19.59 -4.43
CA THR A 336 -5.01 -18.93 -3.78
C THR A 336 -5.14 -19.01 -2.25
N TYR A 337 -4.12 -19.59 -1.60
CA TYR A 337 -4.06 -19.65 -0.14
C TYR A 337 -3.49 -18.33 0.41
N VAL A 338 -4.37 -17.50 0.93
CA VAL A 338 -4.03 -16.19 1.49
C VAL A 338 -3.98 -16.30 3.02
N TYR A 339 -2.84 -15.90 3.60
CA TYR A 339 -2.69 -15.77 5.05
C TYR A 339 -3.22 -14.42 5.52
N ALA A 340 -3.85 -14.36 6.69
CA ALA A 340 -4.30 -13.11 7.32
C ALA A 340 -3.13 -12.15 7.62
N SER A 341 -1.94 -12.70 7.79
CA SER A 341 -0.72 -11.95 8.12
C SER A 341 0.47 -12.37 7.28
N TRP A 342 1.18 -11.40 6.73
CA TRP A 342 2.46 -11.59 6.04
C TRP A 342 3.54 -12.15 6.97
N ILE A 343 3.45 -11.87 8.28
CA ILE A 343 4.33 -12.47 9.29
C ILE A 343 4.17 -13.99 9.26
N ARG A 344 2.92 -14.48 9.26
CA ARG A 344 2.66 -15.92 9.19
C ARG A 344 3.12 -16.52 7.87
N HIS A 345 2.89 -15.84 6.75
CA HIS A 345 3.39 -16.27 5.46
C HIS A 345 4.91 -16.46 5.49
N GLY A 346 5.67 -15.47 5.97
CA GLY A 346 7.12 -15.54 6.03
C GLY A 346 7.64 -16.68 6.94
N GLN A 347 6.98 -16.93 8.08
CA GLN A 347 7.30 -18.06 8.94
C GLN A 347 7.10 -19.40 8.24
N VAL A 348 6.02 -19.55 7.48
CA VAL A 348 5.73 -20.79 6.74
C VAL A 348 6.72 -21.00 5.60
N GLU A 349 7.04 -19.96 4.83
CA GLU A 349 8.02 -20.06 3.75
C GLU A 349 9.43 -20.38 4.28
N ALA A 350 9.83 -19.77 5.40
CA ALA A 350 11.10 -20.08 6.06
C ALA A 350 11.16 -21.54 6.58
N SER A 351 10.04 -22.05 7.11
CA SER A 351 9.94 -23.45 7.52
C SER A 351 10.03 -24.41 6.32
N ARG A 352 9.37 -24.09 5.22
CA ARG A 352 9.43 -24.88 3.98
C ARG A 352 10.81 -24.89 3.34
N ALA A 353 11.56 -23.81 3.54
CA ALA A 353 12.93 -23.68 3.07
C ALA A 353 13.98 -24.22 4.05
N GLU A 354 13.54 -24.91 5.11
CA GLU A 354 14.40 -25.55 6.13
C GLU A 354 15.41 -24.57 6.77
N LEU A 355 15.02 -23.29 6.91
CA LEU A 355 15.89 -22.26 7.49
C LEU A 355 16.00 -22.33 9.01
N PHE A 356 15.28 -23.25 9.64
CA PHE A 356 15.25 -23.44 11.08
C PHE A 356 15.99 -24.71 11.50
N PRO A 357 16.71 -24.69 12.63
CA PRO A 357 17.33 -25.91 13.17
C PRO A 357 16.26 -26.99 13.43
N SER A 358 16.55 -28.21 13.03
CA SER A 358 15.62 -29.35 13.07
C SER A 358 15.06 -29.71 14.44
N ASN A 359 15.64 -29.19 15.52
CA ASN A 359 15.27 -29.51 16.91
C ASN A 359 14.55 -28.39 17.65
N ASP A 360 14.36 -27.22 17.04
CA ASP A 360 13.77 -26.02 17.69
C ASP A 360 12.65 -25.41 16.87
N HIS A 361 11.56 -26.14 16.68
CA HIS A 361 10.43 -25.74 15.84
C HIS A 361 9.59 -24.59 16.41
N GLN A 362 9.89 -24.02 17.58
CA GLN A 362 8.86 -23.30 18.32
C GLN A 362 9.18 -21.83 18.71
N SER A 363 10.44 -21.43 18.78
CA SER A 363 10.77 -20.06 19.19
C SER A 363 11.46 -19.23 18.11
N LEU A 364 11.22 -19.57 16.86
CA LEU A 364 12.01 -19.19 15.70
C LEU A 364 12.22 -17.69 15.47
N MET A 365 11.28 -16.86 15.94
CA MET A 365 11.36 -15.40 15.75
C MET A 365 11.94 -14.68 16.96
N ILE A 366 11.69 -15.19 18.15
CA ILE A 366 12.02 -14.49 19.41
C ILE A 366 13.53 -14.45 19.68
N PRO A 367 14.29 -15.56 19.61
CA PRO A 367 15.73 -15.53 19.85
C PRO A 367 16.50 -14.63 18.88
N PRO A 368 16.33 -14.72 17.55
CA PRO A 368 17.05 -13.82 16.62
C PRO A 368 16.62 -12.36 16.77
N ALA A 369 15.33 -12.07 17.05
CA ALA A 369 14.88 -10.72 17.32
C ALA A 369 15.50 -10.15 18.61
N ARG A 370 15.55 -10.97 19.68
CA ARG A 370 16.20 -10.59 20.93
C ARG A 370 17.69 -10.30 20.73
N LEU A 371 18.41 -11.21 20.06
CA LEU A 371 19.84 -11.06 19.81
C LEU A 371 20.12 -9.77 19.03
N LEU A 372 19.43 -9.56 17.92
CA LEU A 372 19.59 -8.36 17.09
C LEU A 372 19.25 -7.07 17.86
N THR A 373 18.23 -7.11 18.73
CA THR A 373 17.89 -5.96 19.58
C THR A 373 19.00 -5.65 20.57
N ILE A 374 19.59 -6.66 21.22
CA ILE A 374 20.69 -6.50 22.17
C ILE A 374 21.96 -5.99 21.48
N GLU A 375 22.28 -6.52 20.30
CA GLU A 375 23.48 -6.13 19.54
C GLU A 375 23.41 -4.67 19.07
N ARG A 376 22.22 -4.09 18.94
CA ARG A 376 22.00 -2.73 18.40
C ARG A 376 21.20 -1.88 19.38
N SER A 377 21.88 -1.13 20.23
CA SER A 377 21.28 -0.25 21.23
C SER A 377 20.27 0.73 20.66
N ALA A 378 20.44 1.17 19.41
CA ALA A 378 19.50 2.01 18.68
C ALA A 378 18.10 1.37 18.49
N MET A 379 17.96 0.04 18.66
CA MET A 379 16.69 -0.69 18.57
C MET A 379 15.99 -0.86 19.96
N HIS A 380 16.58 -0.33 21.04
CA HIS A 380 15.97 -0.32 22.38
C HIS A 380 16.32 0.96 23.16
N PRO A 381 15.98 2.15 22.63
CA PRO A 381 16.35 3.43 23.27
C PRO A 381 15.74 3.64 24.66
N ASP A 382 14.73 2.87 24.98
CA ASP A 382 14.00 2.86 26.25
C ASP A 382 14.61 1.96 27.33
N ILE A 383 15.62 1.15 26.98
CA ILE A 383 16.23 0.18 27.89
C ILE A 383 17.72 0.49 28.05
N PRO A 384 18.21 0.82 29.26
CA PRO A 384 19.63 1.04 29.49
C PRO A 384 20.50 -0.17 29.19
N ASN A 385 21.65 0.02 28.51
CA ASN A 385 22.57 -1.07 28.15
C ASN A 385 23.08 -1.84 29.37
N GLU A 386 23.22 -1.19 30.53
CA GLU A 386 23.72 -1.82 31.77
C GLU A 386 22.76 -2.90 32.27
N THR A 387 21.49 -2.84 31.93
CA THR A 387 20.49 -3.86 32.33
C THR A 387 20.53 -5.11 31.46
N LEU A 388 21.24 -5.08 30.31
CA LEU A 388 21.31 -6.16 29.34
C LEU A 388 22.58 -7.03 29.47
N ALA A 389 23.44 -6.75 30.44
CA ALA A 389 24.82 -7.24 30.53
C ALA A 389 25.00 -8.75 30.78
N ASN A 390 23.95 -9.55 30.91
CA ASN A 390 24.09 -10.96 31.17
C ASN A 390 23.38 -11.82 30.12
N THR A 391 24.13 -12.24 29.08
CA THR A 391 23.62 -13.05 27.97
C THR A 391 23.49 -14.55 28.29
N GLU A 392 24.15 -15.05 29.35
CA GLU A 392 24.15 -16.49 29.69
C GLU A 392 22.93 -16.92 30.52
N ALA A 393 22.38 -16.04 31.36
CA ALA A 393 21.15 -16.31 32.09
C ALA A 393 20.05 -15.39 31.56
N ILE A 394 18.90 -15.95 31.20
CA ILE A 394 17.72 -15.15 30.78
C ILE A 394 16.94 -14.82 32.06
N PRO A 395 17.11 -13.62 32.66
CA PRO A 395 16.43 -13.24 33.89
C PRO A 395 14.92 -13.05 33.64
N GLU A 396 14.12 -13.13 34.71
CA GLU A 396 12.66 -12.96 34.59
C GLU A 396 12.28 -11.52 34.21
N ASP A 397 13.12 -10.54 34.51
CA ASP A 397 12.99 -9.11 34.22
C ASP A 397 13.61 -8.68 32.89
N ASP A 398 13.96 -9.62 32.00
CA ASP A 398 14.41 -9.32 30.63
C ASP A 398 13.33 -8.61 29.85
N LEU A 399 13.40 -7.27 29.80
CA LEU A 399 12.40 -6.42 29.18
C LEU A 399 12.27 -6.68 27.66
N ILE A 400 13.36 -7.00 26.98
CA ILE A 400 13.34 -7.30 25.54
C ILE A 400 12.60 -8.61 25.30
N LEU A 401 12.96 -9.68 25.99
CA LEU A 401 12.30 -10.96 25.86
C LEU A 401 10.83 -10.90 26.28
N ASN A 402 10.54 -10.19 27.37
CA ASN A 402 9.16 -10.03 27.85
C ASN A 402 8.29 -9.33 26.81
N SER A 403 8.75 -8.21 26.23
CA SER A 403 8.01 -7.50 25.19
C SER A 403 7.88 -8.28 23.89
N LEU A 404 8.87 -9.08 23.50
CA LEU A 404 8.78 -10.00 22.37
C LEU A 404 7.71 -11.08 22.59
N CYS A 405 7.66 -11.68 23.78
CA CYS A 405 6.63 -12.66 24.15
C CYS A 405 5.23 -12.02 24.19
N GLN A 406 5.14 -10.80 24.69
CA GLN A 406 3.88 -10.02 24.73
C GLN A 406 3.39 -9.66 23.33
N PHE A 407 4.28 -9.21 22.46
CA PHE A 407 3.93 -8.97 21.05
C PHE A 407 3.46 -10.25 20.38
N ASP A 408 4.16 -11.35 20.57
CA ASP A 408 3.88 -12.63 19.91
C ASP A 408 2.49 -13.17 20.26
N ILE A 409 2.09 -13.13 21.54
CA ILE A 409 0.75 -13.56 21.93
C ILE A 409 -0.35 -12.61 21.41
N LEU A 410 -0.11 -11.30 21.39
CA LEU A 410 -1.04 -10.33 20.80
C LEU A 410 -1.17 -10.56 19.30
N TYR A 411 -0.05 -10.75 18.60
CA TYR A 411 -0.02 -11.09 17.19
C TYR A 411 -0.91 -12.30 16.88
N CYS A 412 -0.76 -13.38 17.63
CA CYS A 412 -1.55 -14.60 17.46
C CYS A 412 -3.04 -14.35 17.71
N ALA A 413 -3.39 -13.61 18.77
CA ALA A 413 -4.77 -13.25 19.06
C ALA A 413 -5.39 -12.36 17.97
N ILE A 414 -4.65 -11.37 17.45
CA ILE A 414 -5.12 -10.51 16.35
C ILE A 414 -5.39 -11.36 15.10
N VAL A 415 -4.48 -12.23 14.71
CA VAL A 415 -4.67 -13.15 13.55
C VAL A 415 -5.88 -14.05 13.76
N ALA A 416 -6.11 -14.55 14.97
CA ALA A 416 -7.26 -15.41 15.29
C ALA A 416 -8.62 -14.72 15.13
N THR A 417 -8.68 -13.38 15.11
CA THR A 417 -9.92 -12.63 14.79
C THR A 417 -10.27 -12.62 13.31
N ASP A 418 -9.31 -12.91 12.43
CA ASP A 418 -9.58 -12.96 10.99
C ASP A 418 -10.13 -14.34 10.63
N LYS A 419 -11.41 -14.37 10.25
CA LYS A 419 -12.09 -15.59 9.77
C LYS A 419 -12.22 -15.62 8.24
N THR A 420 -11.71 -14.60 7.55
CA THR A 420 -11.78 -14.46 6.09
C THR A 420 -10.64 -15.20 5.41
N HIS A 421 -9.44 -15.10 5.98
CA HIS A 421 -8.23 -15.71 5.45
C HIS A 421 -7.88 -16.99 6.22
N ARG A 422 -7.02 -17.80 5.61
CA ARG A 422 -6.60 -19.09 6.18
C ARG A 422 -5.28 -18.95 6.96
N GLY A 423 -4.93 -19.99 7.73
CA GLY A 423 -3.63 -20.10 8.39
C GLY A 423 -3.53 -19.28 9.67
N GLY A 424 -3.96 -19.87 10.78
CA GLY A 424 -3.74 -19.33 12.13
C GLY A 424 -2.27 -19.16 12.46
N ALA A 425 -1.96 -18.22 13.36
CA ALA A 425 -0.65 -18.03 13.93
C ALA A 425 -0.48 -18.93 15.16
N TYR A 426 0.75 -19.34 15.42
CA TYR A 426 1.10 -20.20 16.56
C TYR A 426 2.08 -19.46 17.47
N PRO A 427 1.79 -19.33 18.78
CA PRO A 427 2.61 -18.54 19.68
C PRO A 427 4.02 -19.13 19.86
N ALA A 428 5.04 -18.47 19.31
CA ALA A 428 6.45 -18.79 19.54
C ALA A 428 6.84 -18.56 21.01
N SER A 429 6.13 -17.66 21.69
CA SER A 429 6.25 -17.40 23.13
C SER A 429 5.93 -18.62 24.00
N SER A 430 5.26 -19.66 23.47
CA SER A 430 4.99 -20.92 24.16
C SER A 430 6.26 -21.66 24.59
N ALA A 431 7.41 -21.38 23.96
CA ALA A 431 8.72 -21.91 24.36
C ALA A 431 9.29 -21.27 25.64
N PHE A 432 8.65 -20.20 26.12
CA PHE A 432 9.05 -19.45 27.31
C PHE A 432 7.97 -19.55 28.41
N LYS A 433 8.33 -19.15 29.63
CA LYS A 433 7.37 -19.12 30.74
C LYS A 433 6.20 -18.19 30.43
N GLN A 434 4.99 -18.66 30.66
CA GLN A 434 3.74 -17.89 30.43
C GLN A 434 3.69 -16.54 31.17
N GLY A 435 4.37 -16.44 32.32
CA GLY A 435 4.47 -15.19 33.09
C GLY A 435 5.01 -14.00 32.31
N ARG A 436 5.75 -14.24 31.23
CA ARG A 436 6.22 -13.17 30.34
C ARG A 436 5.11 -12.53 29.50
N ALA A 437 4.10 -13.29 29.13
CA ALA A 437 2.96 -12.83 28.33
C ALA A 437 1.79 -12.34 29.17
N TYR A 438 1.62 -12.82 30.39
CA TYR A 438 0.45 -12.48 31.21
C TYR A 438 0.25 -11.01 31.52
N PRO A 439 1.27 -10.18 31.79
CA PRO A 439 1.06 -8.77 32.07
C PRO A 439 0.28 -8.06 30.95
N ILE A 440 0.56 -8.38 29.68
CA ILE A 440 -0.14 -7.76 28.56
C ILE A 440 -1.57 -8.29 28.38
N LEU A 441 -1.80 -9.56 28.68
CA LEU A 441 -3.14 -10.15 28.64
C LEU A 441 -4.02 -9.57 29.74
N THR A 442 -3.50 -9.37 30.95
CA THR A 442 -4.20 -8.69 32.04
C THR A 442 -4.57 -7.26 31.64
N ARG A 443 -3.61 -6.52 31.12
CA ARG A 443 -3.88 -5.16 30.66
C ARG A 443 -4.93 -5.11 29.54
N LEU A 444 -4.88 -6.04 28.60
CA LEU A 444 -5.84 -6.12 27.50
C LEU A 444 -7.28 -6.32 27.99
N ILE A 445 -7.51 -7.14 29.01
CA ILE A 445 -8.86 -7.36 29.55
C ILE A 445 -9.37 -6.18 30.38
N ASP A 446 -8.49 -5.42 31.02
CA ASP A 446 -8.83 -4.30 31.89
C ASP A 446 -8.97 -2.98 31.11
N ASP A 447 -8.28 -2.81 29.97
CA ASP A 447 -8.25 -1.57 29.18
C ASP A 447 -9.03 -1.72 27.87
N GLU A 448 -10.27 -1.18 27.85
CA GLU A 448 -11.14 -1.17 26.68
C GLU A 448 -10.53 -0.34 25.52
N SER A 449 -9.85 0.77 25.80
CA SER A 449 -9.20 1.59 24.77
C SER A 449 -8.09 0.82 24.05
N MET A 450 -7.28 0.09 24.79
CA MET A 450 -6.27 -0.82 24.25
C MET A 450 -6.92 -1.89 23.36
N ARG A 451 -8.03 -2.51 23.83
CA ARG A 451 -8.75 -3.53 23.04
C ARG A 451 -9.23 -2.96 21.71
N HIS A 452 -9.86 -1.79 21.71
CA HIS A 452 -10.36 -1.16 20.49
C HIS A 452 -9.25 -0.81 19.49
N GLN A 453 -8.08 -0.43 19.95
CA GLN A 453 -6.93 -0.13 19.09
C GLN A 453 -6.28 -1.40 18.51
N LEU A 454 -6.16 -2.46 19.32
CA LEU A 454 -5.59 -3.74 18.88
C LEU A 454 -6.56 -4.55 17.99
N PHE A 455 -7.86 -4.45 18.24
CA PHE A 455 -8.90 -5.22 17.55
C PHE A 455 -9.95 -4.30 16.93
N PRO A 456 -9.59 -3.45 15.95
CA PRO A 456 -10.51 -2.48 15.39
C PRO A 456 -11.77 -3.13 14.80
N GLY A 457 -12.94 -2.67 15.26
CA GLY A 457 -14.24 -3.17 14.80
C GLY A 457 -14.63 -4.57 15.30
N LYS A 458 -13.91 -5.14 16.29
CA LYS A 458 -14.26 -6.42 16.90
C LYS A 458 -14.97 -6.20 18.23
N SER A 459 -15.95 -7.05 18.52
CA SER A 459 -16.62 -7.09 19.82
C SER A 459 -15.79 -7.85 20.86
N ASP A 460 -16.07 -7.63 22.16
CA ASP A 460 -15.42 -8.36 23.25
C ASP A 460 -15.62 -9.88 23.14
N LEU A 461 -16.76 -10.32 22.61
CA LEU A 461 -17.03 -11.74 22.30
C LEU A 461 -16.00 -12.30 21.28
N GLN A 462 -15.71 -11.53 20.20
CA GLN A 462 -14.73 -11.94 19.19
C GLN A 462 -13.30 -11.91 19.73
N VAL A 463 -12.98 -10.91 20.56
CA VAL A 463 -11.68 -10.82 21.24
C VAL A 463 -11.50 -11.96 22.23
N ALA A 464 -12.50 -12.28 23.04
CA ALA A 464 -12.46 -13.40 23.98
C ALA A 464 -12.26 -14.75 23.27
N ALA A 465 -12.96 -14.97 22.17
CA ALA A 465 -12.78 -16.18 21.35
C ALA A 465 -11.36 -16.28 20.77
N ALA A 466 -10.80 -15.16 20.29
CA ALA A 466 -9.45 -15.12 19.75
C ALA A 466 -8.37 -15.31 20.81
N LEU A 467 -8.55 -14.73 21.99
CA LEU A 467 -7.67 -14.95 23.14
C LEU A 467 -7.68 -16.42 23.58
N ASN A 468 -8.87 -17.03 23.68
CA ASN A 468 -9.00 -18.44 24.00
C ASN A 468 -8.29 -19.34 22.99
N GLU A 469 -8.42 -19.03 21.67
CA GLU A 469 -7.72 -19.76 20.60
C GLU A 469 -6.18 -19.62 20.74
N ALA A 470 -5.67 -18.40 20.93
CA ALA A 470 -4.25 -18.15 21.08
C ALA A 470 -3.65 -18.83 22.34
N ILE A 471 -4.33 -18.75 23.48
CA ILE A 471 -3.89 -19.38 24.74
C ILE A 471 -3.90 -20.89 24.63
N ASN A 472 -4.97 -21.49 24.09
CA ASN A 472 -5.04 -22.93 23.87
C ASN A 472 -3.94 -23.42 22.92
N SER A 473 -3.66 -22.66 21.86
CA SER A 473 -2.55 -22.94 20.95
C SER A 473 -1.19 -22.86 21.67
N ALA A 474 -0.96 -21.83 22.49
CA ALA A 474 0.25 -21.70 23.29
C ALA A 474 0.42 -22.88 24.26
N GLN A 475 -0.65 -23.28 24.95
CA GLN A 475 -0.67 -24.41 25.83
C GLN A 475 -0.30 -25.72 25.10
N GLN A 476 -0.95 -26.02 23.99
CA GLN A 476 -0.65 -27.20 23.18
C GLN A 476 0.81 -27.26 22.73
N GLN A 477 1.33 -26.12 22.27
CA GLN A 477 2.73 -26.06 21.82
C GLN A 477 3.72 -26.12 22.94
N SER A 478 3.43 -25.59 24.11
CA SER A 478 4.31 -25.66 25.30
C SER A 478 4.60 -27.10 25.76
N PHE A 479 3.70 -28.04 25.52
CA PHE A 479 3.93 -29.46 25.78
C PHE A 479 4.97 -30.08 24.86
N GLN A 480 5.27 -29.50 23.74
CA GLN A 480 6.27 -30.00 22.78
C GLN A 480 7.67 -29.44 23.06
N THR A 481 7.75 -28.39 23.88
CA THR A 481 9.01 -27.78 24.33
C THR A 481 9.27 -28.10 25.80
N SER A 482 10.42 -28.63 26.11
CA SER A 482 10.79 -29.04 27.50
C SER A 482 10.94 -27.86 28.48
N ASN A 483 10.89 -26.61 28.05
CA ASN A 483 11.22 -25.43 28.86
C ASN A 483 10.07 -24.46 29.11
N GLY A 484 8.95 -24.58 28.40
CA GLY A 484 7.84 -23.66 28.54
C GLY A 484 6.53 -24.38 28.91
N TRP A 485 6.04 -24.20 30.13
CA TRP A 485 4.76 -24.76 30.54
C TRP A 485 3.72 -23.63 30.60
N TRP A 486 2.68 -23.72 29.77
CA TRP A 486 1.53 -22.84 29.80
C TRP A 486 0.31 -23.60 30.36
N TRP A 487 -0.20 -23.14 31.47
CA TRP A 487 -1.32 -23.82 32.13
C TRP A 487 -2.69 -23.21 31.79
N GLY A 488 -2.71 -22.04 31.13
CA GLY A 488 -3.95 -21.39 30.71
C GLY A 488 -4.87 -20.90 31.84
N ASP A 489 -4.38 -20.87 33.07
CA ASP A 489 -5.18 -20.71 34.30
C ASP A 489 -5.11 -19.30 34.92
N HIS A 490 -4.81 -18.26 34.11
CA HIS A 490 -4.89 -16.89 34.62
C HIS A 490 -6.35 -16.49 34.93
N PRO A 491 -6.71 -16.31 36.22
CA PRO A 491 -8.12 -16.20 36.65
C PRO A 491 -8.88 -15.04 35.95
N GLY A 492 -8.24 -13.85 35.79
CA GLY A 492 -8.83 -12.71 35.15
C GLY A 492 -9.12 -12.95 33.65
N VAL A 493 -8.17 -13.55 32.94
CA VAL A 493 -8.32 -13.86 31.50
C VAL A 493 -9.41 -14.93 31.31
N GLN A 494 -9.43 -15.97 32.13
CA GLN A 494 -10.48 -17.01 32.08
C GLN A 494 -11.86 -16.45 32.40
N LYS A 495 -11.96 -15.53 33.36
CA LYS A 495 -13.20 -14.81 33.65
C LYS A 495 -13.68 -14.01 32.45
N PHE A 496 -12.82 -13.19 31.84
CA PHE A 496 -13.17 -12.40 30.64
C PHE A 496 -13.63 -13.29 29.49
N ILE A 497 -12.93 -14.40 29.23
CA ILE A 497 -13.32 -15.38 28.21
C ILE A 497 -14.67 -16.02 28.55
N GLY A 498 -14.91 -16.34 29.81
CA GLY A 498 -16.17 -16.96 30.27
C GLY A 498 -17.36 -16.03 30.16
N GLU A 499 -17.20 -14.75 30.54
CA GLU A 499 -18.24 -13.72 30.47
C GLU A 499 -18.61 -13.32 29.03
N ASN A 500 -17.69 -13.50 28.08
CA ASN A 500 -17.85 -13.14 26.66
C ASN A 500 -17.93 -14.39 25.76
N ARG A 501 -18.44 -15.51 26.23
CA ARG A 501 -18.76 -16.67 25.39
C ARG A 501 -20.12 -16.48 24.73
N SER A 502 -20.22 -16.85 23.43
CA SER A 502 -21.53 -17.13 22.83
C SER A 502 -22.13 -18.37 23.50
N GLU A 503 -23.39 -18.29 23.90
CA GLU A 503 -24.16 -19.44 24.38
C GLU A 503 -24.21 -20.59 23.38
#